data_7541976968453eb5e7b96315fab66a3b
#
_entry.id   7541976968453eb5e7b96315fab66a3b
#
_cell.length_a   1.000
_cell.length_b   1.000
_cell.length_c   1.000
_cell.angle_alpha   90.00
_cell.angle_beta   90.00
_cell.angle_gamma   90.00
#
_symmetry.space_group_name_H-M   'P 1'
#
loop_
_entity.id
_entity.type
_entity.pdbx_description
1 polymer ?
#
loop_
_entity_poly.entity_id
_entity_poly.type
_entity_poly.pdbx_seq_one_letter_code
_entity_poly.pdbx_strand_id
1 'polypeptide(L)'
;MERRAEDDPDRSAGIYTAVISALITGGYANFDPWRPVTYIDATARSSAGPVAVKDVVTSPIPIEVQHRIGEALAAHTEVRFVDDPQSVIQPDSRVRDHGVLVTLAPVPPAGRLVRIGARSYSGNLGRNSCTFIVYGTGAQWQVTGTTGIYSMS
;
A
#
# COMPACT_ATOMS: atom_id res chain seq x y z
N MET A 1 7.48 -25.80 14.03
CA MET A 1 8.11 -24.49 14.20
C MET A 1 7.04 -23.41 14.16
N GLU A 2 6.97 -22.60 15.18
CA GLU A 2 6.01 -21.52 15.22
C GLU A 2 6.42 -20.41 14.28
N ARG A 3 5.45 -19.92 13.52
CA ARG A 3 5.64 -18.78 12.64
C ARG A 3 5.48 -17.49 13.46
N ARG A 4 6.40 -16.56 13.27
CA ARG A 4 6.28 -15.25 13.91
C ARG A 4 5.08 -14.51 13.33
N ALA A 5 4.47 -13.61 14.13
CA ALA A 5 3.34 -12.81 13.68
C ALA A 5 3.69 -12.00 12.42
N GLU A 6 4.92 -11.48 12.33
CA GLU A 6 5.40 -10.72 11.18
C GLU A 6 5.51 -11.54 9.91
N ASP A 7 5.62 -12.89 10.03
CA ASP A 7 5.72 -13.81 8.91
C ASP A 7 4.36 -14.40 8.51
N ASP A 8 3.28 -13.98 9.16
CA ASP A 8 1.93 -14.47 8.84
C ASP A 8 1.42 -13.79 7.56
N PRO A 9 1.33 -14.52 6.43
CA PRO A 9 0.90 -13.92 5.18
C PRO A 9 -0.56 -13.45 5.21
N ASP A 10 -1.42 -14.09 5.98
CA ASP A 10 -2.82 -13.66 6.11
C ASP A 10 -2.91 -12.30 6.79
N ARG A 11 -2.13 -12.12 7.85
CA ARG A 11 -2.11 -10.86 8.58
C ARG A 11 -1.58 -9.73 7.70
N SER A 12 -0.41 -9.91 7.10
CA SER A 12 0.21 -8.87 6.27
C SER A 12 -0.63 -8.55 5.05
N ALA A 13 -1.16 -9.55 4.36
CA ALA A 13 -2.01 -9.33 3.20
C ALA A 13 -3.31 -8.63 3.57
N GLY A 14 -3.92 -9.00 4.68
CA GLY A 14 -5.14 -8.34 5.18
C GLY A 14 -4.91 -6.87 5.47
N ILE A 15 -3.82 -6.55 6.17
CA ILE A 15 -3.47 -5.17 6.51
C ILE A 15 -3.21 -4.37 5.22
N TYR A 16 -2.36 -4.88 4.33
CA TYR A 16 -2.01 -4.16 3.10
C TYR A 16 -3.22 -3.99 2.17
N THR A 17 -4.08 -4.99 2.05
CA THR A 17 -5.28 -4.88 1.22
C THR A 17 -6.20 -3.77 1.74
N ALA A 18 -6.40 -3.70 3.05
CA ALA A 18 -7.21 -2.63 3.66
C ALA A 18 -6.59 -1.26 3.41
N VAL A 19 -5.27 -1.14 3.57
CA VAL A 19 -4.56 0.13 3.37
C VAL A 19 -4.62 0.57 1.90
N ILE A 20 -4.37 -0.32 0.96
CA ILE A 20 -4.40 0.00 -0.47
C ILE A 20 -5.80 0.44 -0.87
N SER A 21 -6.83 -0.27 -0.43
CA SER A 21 -8.21 0.08 -0.73
C SER A 21 -8.56 1.47 -0.22
N ALA A 22 -8.19 1.79 1.02
CA ALA A 22 -8.44 3.10 1.60
C ALA A 22 -7.67 4.21 0.88
N LEU A 23 -6.41 3.93 0.54
CA LEU A 23 -5.54 4.89 -0.15
C LEU A 23 -6.09 5.25 -1.53
N ILE A 24 -6.53 4.26 -2.30
CA ILE A 24 -7.01 4.46 -3.66
C ILE A 24 -8.41 5.09 -3.65
N THR A 25 -9.31 4.61 -2.80
CA THR A 25 -10.69 5.10 -2.79
C THR A 25 -10.84 6.44 -2.09
N GLY A 26 -9.96 6.75 -1.13
CA GLY A 26 -9.91 8.07 -0.48
C GLY A 26 -11.21 8.57 0.12
N GLY A 27 -12.22 7.71 0.27
CA GLY A 27 -13.52 8.13 0.76
C GLY A 27 -14.45 8.76 -0.28
N TYR A 28 -14.04 8.84 -1.54
CA TYR A 28 -14.88 9.38 -2.61
C TYR A 28 -15.89 8.31 -3.05
N ALA A 29 -17.17 8.61 -2.85
CA ALA A 29 -18.24 7.65 -3.12
C ALA A 29 -18.86 7.76 -4.52
N ASN A 30 -18.60 8.85 -5.26
CA ASN A 30 -19.36 9.18 -6.45
C ASN A 30 -18.70 8.82 -7.78
N PHE A 31 -17.50 8.25 -7.75
CA PHE A 31 -16.85 7.76 -8.96
C PHE A 31 -15.89 6.64 -8.60
N ASP A 32 -15.54 5.84 -9.59
CA ASP A 32 -14.59 4.74 -9.40
C ASP A 32 -13.17 5.27 -9.51
N PRO A 33 -12.43 5.36 -8.39
CA PRO A 33 -11.06 5.85 -8.40
C PRO A 33 -10.04 4.79 -8.81
N TRP A 34 -10.46 3.53 -8.96
CA TRP A 34 -9.55 2.45 -9.32
C TRP A 34 -8.98 2.66 -10.72
N ARG A 35 -7.68 2.48 -10.83
CA ARG A 35 -6.97 2.51 -12.10
C ARG A 35 -6.95 1.10 -12.70
N PRO A 36 -6.75 0.98 -14.03
CA PRO A 36 -6.65 -0.35 -14.64
C PRO A 36 -5.56 -1.22 -14.03
N VAL A 37 -4.43 -0.60 -13.67
CA VAL A 37 -3.29 -1.29 -13.08
C VAL A 37 -2.84 -0.58 -11.81
N THR A 38 -2.60 -1.35 -10.76
CA THR A 38 -1.98 -0.86 -9.52
C THR A 38 -0.60 -1.50 -9.41
N TYR A 39 0.44 -0.69 -9.58
CA TYR A 39 1.81 -1.13 -9.35
C TYR A 39 2.14 -0.93 -7.88
N ILE A 40 2.75 -1.93 -7.28
CA ILE A 40 3.13 -1.87 -5.87
C ILE A 40 4.64 -2.14 -5.77
N ASP A 41 5.36 -1.25 -5.07
CA ASP A 41 6.76 -1.47 -4.77
C ASP A 41 6.88 -2.77 -3.96
N ALA A 42 7.61 -3.74 -4.48
CA ALA A 42 7.78 -5.04 -3.83
C ALA A 42 8.59 -4.96 -2.54
N THR A 43 9.22 -3.80 -2.29
CA THR A 43 9.94 -3.53 -1.05
C THR A 43 9.14 -2.53 -0.22
N ALA A 44 8.74 -2.93 0.98
CA ALA A 44 8.11 -2.02 1.94
C ALA A 44 9.17 -1.06 2.49
N ARG A 45 8.81 0.22 2.64
CA ARG A 45 9.75 1.27 3.06
C ARG A 45 9.12 2.13 4.15
N SER A 46 9.85 2.34 5.23
CA SER A 46 9.36 3.18 6.33
C SER A 46 9.14 4.64 5.92
N SER A 47 9.70 5.06 4.78
CA SER A 47 9.51 6.40 4.23
C SER A 47 8.22 6.57 3.44
N ALA A 48 7.38 5.54 3.34
CA ALA A 48 6.14 5.60 2.56
C ALA A 48 5.11 6.57 3.17
N GLY A 49 5.12 6.74 4.48
CA GLY A 49 4.19 7.64 5.16
C GLY A 49 4.53 9.11 4.99
N PRO A 50 3.67 10.01 5.50
CA PRO A 50 3.86 11.46 5.34
C PRO A 50 4.93 12.05 6.25
N VAL A 51 5.33 11.35 7.31
CA VAL A 51 6.33 11.83 8.26
C VAL A 51 7.73 11.45 7.77
N ALA A 52 8.63 12.43 7.73
CA ALA A 52 10.02 12.17 7.36
C ALA A 52 10.67 11.25 8.40
N VAL A 53 11.44 10.28 7.93
CA VAL A 53 12.19 9.37 8.79
C VAL A 53 13.68 9.55 8.57
N LYS A 54 14.45 9.49 9.66
CA LYS A 54 15.90 9.69 9.60
C LYS A 54 16.57 8.52 8.89
N ASP A 55 16.23 7.30 9.30
CA ASP A 55 16.80 6.08 8.73
C ASP A 55 15.68 5.25 8.13
N VAL A 56 15.76 5.06 6.81
CA VAL A 56 14.73 4.29 6.10
C VAL A 56 14.95 2.80 6.34
N VAL A 57 13.94 2.14 6.89
CA VAL A 57 13.93 0.69 7.05
C VAL A 57 13.20 0.11 5.83
N THR A 58 13.79 -0.90 5.22
CA THR A 58 13.19 -1.59 4.08
C THR A 58 12.98 -3.06 4.39
N SER A 59 11.95 -3.64 3.82
CA SER A 59 11.63 -5.05 4.00
C SER A 59 10.93 -5.57 2.75
N PRO A 60 11.42 -6.65 2.14
CA PRO A 60 10.74 -7.19 0.97
C PRO A 60 9.37 -7.74 1.36
N ILE A 61 8.38 -7.49 0.51
CA ILE A 61 7.05 -8.08 0.70
C ILE A 61 7.11 -9.51 0.19
N PRO A 62 6.87 -10.53 1.04
CA PRO A 62 6.96 -11.92 0.62
C PRO A 62 6.04 -12.23 -0.57
N ILE A 63 6.48 -13.11 -1.46
CA ILE A 63 5.72 -13.44 -2.66
C ILE A 63 4.32 -13.97 -2.35
N GLU A 64 4.18 -14.70 -1.26
CA GLU A 64 2.89 -15.23 -0.83
C GLU A 64 1.93 -14.10 -0.45
N VAL A 65 2.45 -13.07 0.23
CA VAL A 65 1.66 -11.88 0.57
C VAL A 65 1.26 -11.13 -0.72
N GLN A 66 2.20 -10.99 -1.66
CA GLN A 66 1.93 -10.36 -2.95
C GLN A 66 0.77 -11.03 -3.67
N HIS A 67 0.77 -12.36 -3.73
CA HIS A 67 -0.30 -13.12 -4.39
C HIS A 67 -1.65 -12.90 -3.73
N ARG A 68 -1.70 -12.89 -2.40
CA ARG A 68 -2.94 -12.68 -1.65
C ARG A 68 -3.50 -11.28 -1.86
N ILE A 69 -2.65 -10.28 -1.91
CA ILE A 69 -3.06 -8.90 -2.21
C ILE A 69 -3.65 -8.83 -3.63
N GLY A 70 -2.97 -9.44 -4.60
CA GLY A 70 -3.44 -9.46 -5.98
C GLY A 70 -4.80 -10.11 -6.14
N GLU A 71 -5.00 -11.24 -5.48
CA GLU A 71 -6.29 -11.95 -5.49
C GLU A 71 -7.39 -11.11 -4.84
N ALA A 72 -7.10 -10.48 -3.71
CA ALA A 72 -8.07 -9.68 -2.99
C ALA A 72 -8.55 -8.46 -3.78
N LEU A 73 -7.67 -7.87 -4.60
CA LEU A 73 -7.98 -6.65 -5.36
C LEU A 73 -8.35 -6.92 -6.82
N ALA A 74 -8.35 -8.18 -7.25
CA ALA A 74 -8.53 -8.54 -8.66
C ALA A 74 -9.86 -8.05 -9.26
N ALA A 75 -10.90 -7.90 -8.44
CA ALA A 75 -12.19 -7.41 -8.89
C ALA A 75 -12.17 -5.91 -9.25
N HIS A 76 -11.16 -5.18 -8.81
CA HIS A 76 -11.07 -3.73 -8.96
C HIS A 76 -9.94 -3.29 -9.89
N THR A 77 -8.82 -3.99 -9.88
CA THR A 77 -7.60 -3.55 -10.56
C THR A 77 -6.69 -4.75 -10.82
N GLU A 78 -5.82 -4.64 -11.81
CA GLU A 78 -4.75 -5.60 -12.00
C GLU A 78 -3.56 -5.16 -11.13
N VAL A 79 -3.15 -6.01 -10.20
CA VAL A 79 -2.03 -5.73 -9.29
C VAL A 79 -0.74 -6.29 -9.86
N ARG A 80 0.30 -5.45 -9.92
CA ARG A 80 1.64 -5.85 -10.35
C ARG A 80 2.66 -5.35 -9.35
N PHE A 81 3.44 -6.25 -8.80
CA PHE A 81 4.55 -5.88 -7.91
C PHE A 81 5.80 -5.63 -8.75
N VAL A 82 6.54 -4.57 -8.41
CA VAL A 82 7.73 -4.16 -9.16
C VAL A 82 8.92 -4.03 -8.21
N ASP A 83 10.08 -4.47 -8.68
CA ASP A 83 11.33 -4.35 -7.91
C ASP A 83 11.93 -2.95 -8.03
N ASP A 84 11.71 -2.30 -9.16
CA ASP A 84 12.17 -0.93 -9.40
C ASP A 84 10.98 -0.04 -9.72
N PRO A 85 10.50 0.75 -8.73
CA PRO A 85 9.37 1.66 -8.96
C PRO A 85 9.57 2.65 -10.08
N GLN A 86 10.82 3.09 -10.33
CA GLN A 86 11.09 4.04 -11.40
C GLN A 86 10.82 3.45 -12.79
N SER A 87 10.86 2.12 -12.92
CA SER A 87 10.63 1.46 -14.20
C SER A 87 9.22 1.66 -14.75
N VAL A 88 8.25 1.99 -13.90
CA VAL A 88 6.85 2.20 -14.31
C VAL A 88 6.50 3.67 -14.46
N ILE A 89 7.43 4.58 -14.21
CA ILE A 89 7.23 6.02 -14.40
C ILE A 89 7.81 6.40 -15.76
N GLN A 90 6.96 6.95 -16.61
CA GLN A 90 7.34 7.35 -17.97
C GLN A 90 8.10 8.70 -17.96
N PRO A 91 8.79 9.03 -19.06
CA PRO A 91 9.49 10.32 -19.15
C PRO A 91 8.60 11.54 -18.95
N ASP A 92 7.30 11.42 -19.25
CA ASP A 92 6.33 12.50 -19.01
C ASP A 92 5.80 12.51 -17.57
N SER A 93 6.40 11.75 -16.67
CA SER A 93 6.07 11.61 -15.25
C SER A 93 4.77 10.83 -14.96
N ARG A 94 4.11 10.32 -15.97
CA ARG A 94 2.92 9.48 -15.77
C ARG A 94 3.31 8.06 -15.43
N VAL A 95 2.43 7.35 -14.76
CA VAL A 95 2.59 5.92 -14.50
C VAL A 95 2.11 5.15 -15.73
N ARG A 96 2.82 4.09 -16.10
CA ARG A 96 2.49 3.25 -17.25
C ARG A 96 1.09 2.67 -17.12
N ASP A 97 0.47 2.35 -18.27
CA ASP A 97 -0.83 1.66 -18.35
C ASP A 97 -1.96 2.39 -17.63
N HIS A 98 -1.89 3.72 -17.54
CA HIS A 98 -2.85 4.55 -16.80
C HIS A 98 -2.98 4.10 -15.34
N GLY A 99 -1.88 3.59 -14.79
CA GLY A 99 -1.85 3.01 -13.46
C GLY A 99 -1.56 3.98 -12.34
N VAL A 100 -1.45 3.42 -11.16
CA VAL A 100 -1.01 4.12 -9.96
C VAL A 100 0.13 3.30 -9.34
N LEU A 101 1.08 4.00 -8.75
CA LEU A 101 2.20 3.36 -8.05
C LEU A 101 2.00 3.55 -6.55
N VAL A 102 2.01 2.44 -5.81
CA VAL A 102 1.81 2.42 -4.36
C VAL A 102 3.09 1.99 -3.68
N THR A 103 3.47 2.72 -2.63
CA THR A 103 4.57 2.36 -1.74
C THR A 103 4.00 2.17 -0.34
N LEU A 104 4.38 1.08 0.32
CA LEU A 104 3.86 0.67 1.62
C LEU A 104 4.97 0.64 2.65
N ALA A 105 4.66 1.00 3.90
CA ALA A 105 5.59 0.82 5.00
C ALA A 105 5.56 -0.63 5.50
N PRO A 106 6.62 -1.10 6.19
CA PRO A 106 6.61 -2.43 6.77
C PRO A 106 5.49 -2.60 7.80
N VAL A 107 4.91 -3.80 7.84
CA VAL A 107 3.88 -4.14 8.83
C VAL A 107 4.55 -4.36 10.18
N PRO A 108 4.07 -3.73 11.27
CA PRO A 108 4.56 -4.03 12.62
C PRO A 108 4.39 -5.52 12.94
N PRO A 109 5.31 -6.10 13.71
CA PRO A 109 5.36 -7.57 13.89
C PRO A 109 4.19 -8.12 14.71
N ALA A 110 3.49 -7.30 15.49
CA ALA A 110 2.42 -7.79 16.35
C ALA A 110 1.38 -6.71 16.57
N GLY A 111 0.21 -7.12 17.10
CA GLY A 111 -0.84 -6.22 17.47
C GLY A 111 -2.07 -6.33 16.60
N ARG A 112 -3.19 -5.92 17.16
CA ARG A 112 -4.48 -5.83 16.47
C ARG A 112 -4.77 -4.43 15.97
N LEU A 113 -4.02 -3.45 16.46
CA LEU A 113 -4.12 -2.06 16.03
C LEU A 113 -2.75 -1.65 15.55
N VAL A 114 -2.61 -1.34 14.27
CA VAL A 114 -1.34 -1.00 13.66
C VAL A 114 -1.47 0.30 12.88
N ARG A 115 -0.33 0.98 12.71
CA ARG A 115 -0.24 2.18 11.88
C ARG A 115 0.66 1.87 10.70
N ILE A 116 0.14 2.13 9.49
CA ILE A 116 0.86 1.84 8.25
C ILE A 116 0.94 3.10 7.41
N GLY A 117 2.14 3.56 7.15
CA GLY A 117 2.36 4.61 6.18
C GLY A 117 2.21 4.08 4.78
N ALA A 118 1.61 4.85 3.90
CA ALA A 118 1.45 4.47 2.50
C ALA A 118 1.41 5.71 1.62
N ARG A 119 1.84 5.54 0.38
CA ARG A 119 1.92 6.61 -0.59
C ARG A 119 1.44 6.11 -1.94
N SER A 120 0.67 6.94 -2.65
CA SER A 120 0.31 6.69 -4.04
C SER A 120 0.86 7.78 -4.94
N TYR A 121 1.19 7.41 -6.17
CA TYR A 121 1.70 8.31 -7.19
C TYR A 121 1.03 7.96 -8.52
N SER A 122 0.40 8.94 -9.15
CA SER A 122 -0.23 8.75 -10.46
C SER A 122 0.21 9.79 -11.49
N GLY A 123 1.22 10.60 -11.14
CA GLY A 123 1.76 11.67 -11.98
C GLY A 123 2.13 12.85 -11.10
N ASN A 124 2.63 13.93 -11.71
CA ASN A 124 3.10 15.10 -10.96
C ASN A 124 2.03 15.73 -10.06
N LEU A 125 0.77 15.62 -10.43
CA LEU A 125 -0.33 16.22 -9.70
C LEU A 125 -1.14 15.19 -8.91
N GLY A 126 -0.67 13.96 -8.85
CA GLY A 126 -1.39 12.88 -8.17
C GLY A 126 -0.56 12.16 -7.14
N ARG A 127 -0.16 12.86 -6.08
CA ARG A 127 0.59 12.26 -4.96
C ARG A 127 -0.23 12.36 -3.68
N ASN A 128 -0.37 11.24 -3.01
CA ASN A 128 -1.01 11.18 -1.70
C ASN A 128 -0.15 10.35 -0.76
N SER A 129 0.00 10.83 0.47
CA SER A 129 0.72 10.11 1.51
C SER A 129 -0.07 10.22 2.80
N CYS A 130 -0.21 9.11 3.51
CA CYS A 130 -1.05 9.04 4.70
C CYS A 130 -0.56 7.92 5.61
N THR A 131 -0.82 8.06 6.91
CA THR A 131 -0.67 6.96 7.86
C THR A 131 -2.06 6.43 8.19
N PHE A 132 -2.28 5.16 7.92
CA PHE A 132 -3.56 4.49 8.16
C PHE A 132 -3.54 3.78 9.49
N ILE A 133 -4.62 3.92 10.24
CA ILE A 133 -4.85 3.17 11.47
C ILE A 133 -5.72 1.97 11.08
N VAL A 134 -5.20 0.78 11.29
CA VAL A 134 -5.82 -0.47 10.84
C VAL A 134 -6.03 -1.38 12.02
N TYR A 135 -7.23 -1.95 12.12
CA TYR A 135 -7.61 -2.84 13.22
C TYR A 135 -8.13 -4.16 12.68
N GLY A 136 -7.77 -5.25 13.33
CA GLY A 136 -8.30 -6.54 12.94
C GLY A 136 -7.59 -7.72 13.57
N THR A 137 -7.91 -8.91 13.06
CA THR A 137 -7.30 -10.19 13.46
C THR A 137 -7.25 -11.11 12.24
N GLY A 138 -6.23 -11.97 12.19
CA GLY A 138 -6.06 -12.91 11.08
C GLY A 138 -5.98 -12.19 9.74
N ALA A 139 -6.92 -12.48 8.85
CA ALA A 139 -7.04 -11.82 7.55
C ALA A 139 -8.15 -10.75 7.52
N GLN A 140 -8.81 -10.52 8.65
CA GLN A 140 -9.95 -9.60 8.76
C GLN A 140 -9.48 -8.26 9.30
N TRP A 141 -9.11 -7.35 8.40
CA TRP A 141 -8.55 -6.05 8.75
C TRP A 141 -9.33 -4.93 8.07
N GLN A 142 -9.47 -3.81 8.80
CA GLN A 142 -10.13 -2.63 8.24
C GLN A 142 -9.45 -1.35 8.73
N VAL A 143 -9.46 -0.35 7.90
CA VAL A 143 -8.97 0.98 8.25
C VAL A 143 -10.02 1.65 9.13
N THR A 144 -9.61 2.11 10.31
CA THR A 144 -10.49 2.78 11.27
C THR A 144 -10.25 4.27 11.34
N GLY A 145 -9.16 4.75 10.75
CA GLY A 145 -8.83 6.17 10.75
C GLY A 145 -7.51 6.43 10.06
N THR A 146 -7.14 7.70 10.02
CA THR A 146 -5.90 8.15 9.40
C THR A 146 -5.26 9.25 10.24
N THR A 147 -3.94 9.36 10.12
CA THR A 147 -3.19 10.48 10.72
C THR A 147 -2.19 10.99 9.70
N GLY A 148 -1.74 12.24 9.88
CA GLY A 148 -0.68 12.80 9.07
C GLY A 148 -0.99 12.84 7.58
N ILE A 149 -2.24 13.15 7.23
CA ILE A 149 -2.66 13.18 5.83
C ILE A 149 -1.89 14.27 5.09
N TYR A 150 -1.31 13.88 3.97
CA TYR A 150 -0.63 14.80 3.08
C TYR A 150 -1.06 14.49 1.65
N SER A 151 -1.61 15.49 0.98
CA SER A 151 -2.03 15.37 -0.40
C SER A 151 -1.42 16.50 -1.20
N MET A 152 -0.80 16.17 -2.35
CA MET A 152 -0.22 17.13 -3.26
C MET A 152 -0.81 16.93 -4.65
N SER A 153 -1.38 17.96 -5.17
CA SER A 153 -1.95 17.95 -6.51
C SER A 153 -1.34 19.03 -7.38
#